data_8b6190348b23189a17d56728ce9b7c73
#
_entry.id   8b6190348b23189a17d56728ce9b7c73
#
_cell.length_a   1.000
_cell.length_b   1.000
_cell.length_c   1.000
_cell.angle_alpha   90.00
_cell.angle_beta   90.00
_cell.angle_gamma   90.00
#
_symmetry.space_group_name_H-M   'P 1'
#
loop_
_entity.id
_entity.type
_entity.pdbx_description
1 polymer ?
#
loop_
_entity_poly.entity_id
_entity_poly.type
_entity_poly.pdbx_seq_one_letter_code
_entity_poly.pdbx_strand_id
1 'polypeptide(L)'
;LYKFAICLRYLARRRISLFPVAGVALGVMTFVVILSLGKGFEAEFASRLRETTPDLTIYFFRVRPEQYKAIDEILAAIESVPEVRSAAPFAYGRAVALMRIPSKGPLGYSMRGSEVFLLGCDFSRGGEVYGFTRFLKYGDCFGTPGVRDTIDGGPALVVGALLGGGKPDGTRPGEADWGLVDRGDRVQLTNFKRDGTLVRRVGTVVDVFKSGLYYTDTRTVLVPLEWVSLVEGAKTTYINGIAVRLETYDEETVAGAKKSIAQALGPFLDADKLRIYSWEEELAQMHFLDYWANYRRIMAVILSCLVMVAGFTTAAVLFMTVLQKTRDIAILRAMGASARGIGAAFFSYGLVIAIAGAVLGLVFGIVVLHNIELVESGFYALTGFSRPAELELDHIPWILDLDMALWAAGIAVGVSFLAGLLPAVKAAHLNPVEAINRA
;
A
#
# COMPACT_ATOMS: atom_id res chain seq x y z
N LEU A 1 -11.28 -0.93 47.37
CA LEU A 1 -9.87 -0.45 47.30
C LEU A 1 -8.86 -1.51 47.73
N TYR A 2 -9.03 -2.19 48.93
CA TYR A 2 -8.04 -3.15 49.40
C TYR A 2 -7.91 -4.41 48.53
N LYS A 3 -9.00 -4.87 47.89
CA LYS A 3 -8.99 -6.02 46.97
C LYS A 3 -8.13 -5.76 45.74
N PHE A 4 -8.16 -4.53 45.23
CA PHE A 4 -7.34 -4.11 44.09
C PHE A 4 -5.85 -3.98 44.45
N ALA A 5 -5.55 -3.46 45.66
CA ALA A 5 -4.19 -3.37 46.16
C ALA A 5 -3.54 -4.75 46.36
N ILE A 6 -4.33 -5.74 46.82
CA ILE A 6 -3.88 -7.13 46.94
C ILE A 6 -3.57 -7.73 45.59
N CYS A 7 -4.44 -7.49 44.58
CA CYS A 7 -4.20 -7.96 43.19
C CYS A 7 -2.90 -7.37 42.62
N LEU A 8 -2.68 -6.05 42.75
CA LEU A 8 -1.46 -5.40 42.28
C LEU A 8 -0.18 -5.93 42.97
N ARG A 9 -0.23 -6.13 44.27
CA ARG A 9 0.88 -6.68 45.04
C ARG A 9 1.18 -8.13 44.68
N TYR A 10 0.14 -8.88 44.26
CA TYR A 10 0.25 -10.26 43.79
C TYR A 10 0.88 -10.34 42.43
N LEU A 11 0.49 -9.42 41.53
CA LEU A 11 1.07 -9.27 40.16
C LEU A 11 2.58 -8.99 40.24
N ALA A 12 2.99 -8.06 41.13
CA ALA A 12 4.38 -7.63 41.26
C ALA A 12 5.31 -8.71 41.88
N ARG A 13 4.77 -9.66 42.66
CA ARG A 13 5.59 -10.65 43.39
C ARG A 13 5.80 -11.98 42.68
N ARG A 14 5.03 -12.31 41.61
CA ARG A 14 5.13 -13.59 40.90
C ARG A 14 5.49 -13.42 39.43
N ARG A 15 6.66 -13.94 39.03
CA ARG A 15 7.14 -13.98 37.63
C ARG A 15 6.20 -14.72 36.69
N ILE A 16 5.37 -15.66 37.18
CA ILE A 16 4.40 -16.44 36.40
C ILE A 16 3.28 -15.55 35.83
N SER A 17 2.90 -14.45 36.49
CA SER A 17 1.89 -13.53 36.01
C SER A 17 2.36 -12.66 34.82
N LEU A 18 3.66 -12.61 34.53
CA LEU A 18 4.22 -11.89 33.41
C LEU A 18 3.89 -12.55 32.07
N PHE A 19 3.75 -13.89 32.04
CA PHE A 19 3.45 -14.61 30.78
C PHE A 19 2.10 -14.19 30.14
N PRO A 20 0.97 -14.16 30.88
CA PRO A 20 -0.28 -13.68 30.31
C PRO A 20 -0.22 -12.21 29.90
N VAL A 21 0.43 -11.35 30.67
CA VAL A 21 0.60 -9.93 30.31
C VAL A 21 1.40 -9.79 29.03
N ALA A 22 2.51 -10.55 28.92
CA ALA A 22 3.34 -10.57 27.71
C ALA A 22 2.57 -11.11 26.50
N GLY A 23 1.77 -12.16 26.66
CA GLY A 23 0.93 -12.72 25.59
C GLY A 23 -0.08 -11.70 25.05
N VAL A 24 -0.81 -11.02 25.95
CA VAL A 24 -1.76 -9.97 25.56
C VAL A 24 -1.03 -8.79 24.92
N ALA A 25 0.11 -8.37 25.51
CA ALA A 25 0.90 -7.27 24.99
C ALA A 25 1.43 -7.57 23.59
N LEU A 26 1.94 -8.78 23.35
CA LEU A 26 2.41 -9.21 22.03
C LEU A 26 1.27 -9.21 21.01
N GLY A 27 0.10 -9.71 21.39
CA GLY A 27 -1.08 -9.71 20.51
C GLY A 27 -1.52 -8.30 20.09
N VAL A 28 -1.63 -7.39 21.08
CA VAL A 28 -2.01 -5.99 20.81
C VAL A 28 -0.93 -5.26 20.01
N MET A 29 0.36 -5.44 20.38
CA MET A 29 1.48 -4.88 19.64
C MET A 29 1.45 -5.28 18.17
N THR A 30 1.34 -6.59 17.89
CA THR A 30 1.32 -7.11 16.52
C THR A 30 0.12 -6.56 15.74
N PHE A 31 -1.04 -6.48 16.38
CA PHE A 31 -2.25 -5.93 15.76
C PHE A 31 -2.06 -4.47 15.36
N VAL A 32 -1.58 -3.64 16.30
CA VAL A 32 -1.32 -2.22 16.06
C VAL A 32 -0.28 -2.01 14.97
N VAL A 33 0.84 -2.74 15.02
CA VAL A 33 1.93 -2.61 14.04
C VAL A 33 1.44 -2.96 12.64
N ILE A 34 0.81 -4.12 12.46
CA ILE A 34 0.40 -4.58 11.12
C ILE A 34 -0.66 -3.67 10.51
N LEU A 35 -1.66 -3.23 11.29
CA LEU A 35 -2.70 -2.35 10.75
C LEU A 35 -2.19 -0.94 10.47
N SER A 36 -1.28 -0.42 11.30
CA SER A 36 -0.66 0.90 11.07
C SER A 36 0.23 0.91 9.83
N LEU A 37 0.98 -0.17 9.60
CA LEU A 37 1.75 -0.36 8.36
C LEU A 37 0.81 -0.46 7.15
N GLY A 38 -0.23 -1.29 7.23
CA GLY A 38 -1.19 -1.43 6.14
C GLY A 38 -1.85 -0.11 5.74
N LYS A 39 -2.24 0.72 6.72
CA LYS A 39 -2.80 2.05 6.47
C LYS A 39 -1.76 3.02 5.89
N GLY A 40 -0.52 2.96 6.38
CA GLY A 40 0.58 3.75 5.86
C GLY A 40 0.89 3.43 4.41
N PHE A 41 1.01 2.16 4.05
CA PHE A 41 1.20 1.73 2.66
C PHE A 41 0.05 2.14 1.75
N GLU A 42 -1.21 1.99 2.20
CA GLU A 42 -2.39 2.42 1.43
C GLU A 42 -2.35 3.92 1.13
N ALA A 43 -2.07 4.73 2.14
CA ALA A 43 -2.00 6.19 2.00
C ALA A 43 -0.84 6.64 1.10
N GLU A 44 0.36 6.06 1.29
CA GLU A 44 1.53 6.36 0.48
C GLU A 44 1.30 5.96 -0.98
N PHE A 45 0.74 4.77 -1.20
CA PHE A 45 0.43 4.30 -2.54
C PHE A 45 -0.61 5.18 -3.23
N ALA A 46 -1.68 5.56 -2.54
CA ALA A 46 -2.69 6.47 -3.06
C ALA A 46 -2.10 7.85 -3.38
N SER A 47 -1.21 8.37 -2.53
CA SER A 47 -0.51 9.63 -2.78
C SER A 47 0.35 9.59 -4.04
N ARG A 48 1.16 8.55 -4.20
CA ARG A 48 2.04 8.38 -5.38
C ARG A 48 1.26 8.16 -6.66
N LEU A 49 0.16 7.39 -6.59
CA LEU A 49 -0.73 7.24 -7.74
C LEU A 49 -1.33 8.59 -8.16
N ARG A 50 -1.85 9.36 -7.20
CA ARG A 50 -2.41 10.68 -7.48
C ARG A 50 -1.38 11.63 -8.10
N GLU A 51 -0.12 11.55 -7.70
CA GLU A 51 0.93 12.38 -8.26
C GLU A 51 1.30 11.99 -9.70
N THR A 52 1.17 10.72 -10.07
CA THR A 52 1.53 10.20 -11.39
C THR A 52 0.37 10.06 -12.36
N THR A 53 -0.88 10.12 -11.87
CA THR A 53 -2.10 10.03 -12.71
C THR A 53 -2.75 11.41 -12.88
N PRO A 54 -3.48 11.65 -13.97
CA PRO A 54 -4.30 12.85 -14.14
C PRO A 54 -5.44 12.85 -13.11
N ASP A 55 -5.97 14.04 -12.77
CA ASP A 55 -7.11 14.14 -11.85
C ASP A 55 -8.40 13.60 -12.46
N LEU A 56 -8.61 13.87 -13.78
CA LEU A 56 -9.70 13.31 -14.57
C LEU A 56 -9.16 12.67 -15.84
N THR A 57 -9.77 11.56 -16.23
CA THR A 57 -9.51 10.88 -17.50
C THR A 57 -10.79 10.83 -18.31
N ILE A 58 -10.74 11.36 -19.51
CA ILE A 58 -11.85 11.39 -20.46
C ILE A 58 -11.59 10.32 -21.52
N TYR A 59 -12.38 9.26 -21.53
CA TYR A 59 -12.26 8.18 -22.51
C TYR A 59 -13.24 8.40 -23.66
N PHE A 60 -12.74 8.20 -24.89
CA PHE A 60 -13.53 8.22 -26.11
C PHE A 60 -13.81 6.81 -26.60
N PHE A 61 -15.07 6.41 -26.59
CA PHE A 61 -15.47 5.13 -27.17
C PHE A 61 -15.82 5.28 -28.64
N ARG A 62 -15.07 4.58 -29.52
CA ARG A 62 -15.34 4.50 -30.98
C ARG A 62 -15.30 5.86 -31.69
N VAL A 63 -14.37 6.73 -31.32
CA VAL A 63 -14.11 7.98 -32.05
C VAL A 63 -13.45 7.65 -33.40
N ARG A 64 -13.94 8.23 -34.48
CA ARG A 64 -13.39 8.02 -35.82
C ARG A 64 -12.14 8.88 -36.04
N PRO A 65 -11.18 8.43 -36.89
CA PRO A 65 -9.97 9.21 -37.19
C PRO A 65 -10.22 10.64 -37.69
N GLU A 66 -11.35 10.89 -38.32
CA GLU A 66 -11.75 12.21 -38.80
C GLU A 66 -12.01 13.22 -37.66
N GLN A 67 -12.39 12.73 -36.49
CA GLN A 67 -12.64 13.54 -35.29
C GLN A 67 -11.34 13.95 -34.61
N TYR A 68 -10.19 13.29 -34.89
CA TYR A 68 -8.89 13.70 -34.40
C TYR A 68 -8.41 15.03 -34.97
N LYS A 69 -8.94 15.47 -36.09
CA LYS A 69 -8.62 16.80 -36.66
C LYS A 69 -9.17 17.94 -35.80
N ALA A 70 -10.18 17.66 -34.96
CA ALA A 70 -10.76 18.61 -34.03
C ALA A 70 -10.16 18.52 -32.60
N ILE A 71 -9.04 17.77 -32.43
CA ILE A 71 -8.51 17.54 -31.10
C ILE A 71 -8.07 18.83 -30.41
N ASP A 72 -7.51 19.76 -31.15
CA ASP A 72 -7.09 21.07 -30.63
C ASP A 72 -8.30 21.90 -30.19
N GLU A 73 -9.43 21.82 -30.91
CA GLU A 73 -10.67 22.48 -30.54
C GLU A 73 -11.28 21.84 -29.29
N ILE A 74 -11.24 20.52 -29.20
CA ILE A 74 -11.66 19.75 -28.00
C ILE A 74 -10.81 20.12 -26.78
N LEU A 75 -9.50 20.18 -26.94
CA LEU A 75 -8.59 20.59 -25.86
C LEU A 75 -8.86 22.03 -25.43
N ALA A 76 -9.03 22.95 -26.39
CA ALA A 76 -9.37 24.35 -26.10
C ALA A 76 -10.71 24.46 -25.37
N ALA A 77 -11.72 23.67 -25.74
CA ALA A 77 -12.99 23.62 -25.04
C ALA A 77 -12.86 23.12 -23.58
N ILE A 78 -12.03 22.10 -23.34
CA ILE A 78 -11.77 21.59 -21.99
C ILE A 78 -10.98 22.61 -21.16
N GLU A 79 -9.93 23.22 -21.72
CA GLU A 79 -9.10 24.23 -21.07
C GLU A 79 -9.85 25.56 -20.81
N SER A 80 -11.00 25.79 -21.48
CA SER A 80 -11.87 26.93 -21.20
C SER A 80 -12.69 26.78 -19.90
N VAL A 81 -12.74 25.58 -19.32
CA VAL A 81 -13.44 25.30 -18.06
C VAL A 81 -12.63 25.84 -16.90
N PRO A 82 -13.19 26.71 -16.03
CA PRO A 82 -12.41 27.39 -14.98
C PRO A 82 -11.69 26.49 -13.99
N GLU A 83 -12.23 25.30 -13.75
CA GLU A 83 -11.66 24.30 -12.83
C GLU A 83 -10.47 23.55 -13.43
N VAL A 84 -10.27 23.64 -14.75
CA VAL A 84 -9.23 22.92 -15.47
C VAL A 84 -7.95 23.74 -15.57
N ARG A 85 -6.86 23.17 -15.13
CA ARG A 85 -5.52 23.77 -15.22
C ARG A 85 -4.85 23.46 -16.56
N SER A 86 -4.90 22.18 -16.97
CA SER A 86 -4.29 21.74 -18.23
C SER A 86 -4.92 20.43 -18.70
N ALA A 87 -4.89 20.20 -20.02
CA ALA A 87 -5.37 18.99 -20.65
C ALA A 87 -4.39 18.49 -21.72
N ALA A 88 -4.24 17.18 -21.84
CA ALA A 88 -3.38 16.56 -22.85
C ALA A 88 -3.98 15.25 -23.38
N PRO A 89 -3.86 14.97 -24.69
CA PRO A 89 -4.29 13.70 -25.26
C PRO A 89 -3.34 12.58 -24.85
N PHE A 90 -3.86 11.36 -24.75
CA PHE A 90 -3.06 10.18 -24.47
C PHE A 90 -3.45 8.98 -25.33
N ALA A 91 -2.50 8.07 -25.47
CA ALA A 91 -2.71 6.76 -26.06
C ALA A 91 -2.06 5.67 -25.20
N TYR A 92 -2.74 4.54 -25.06
CA TYR A 92 -2.17 3.35 -24.41
C TYR A 92 -1.82 2.31 -25.46
N GLY A 93 -0.65 1.68 -25.27
CA GLY A 93 -0.21 0.56 -26.08
C GLY A 93 0.56 -0.45 -25.26
N ARG A 94 0.92 -1.56 -25.89
CA ARG A 94 1.77 -2.59 -25.30
C ARG A 94 2.91 -2.93 -26.23
N ALA A 95 4.06 -3.27 -25.65
CA ALA A 95 5.19 -3.75 -26.43
C ALA A 95 6.06 -4.66 -25.55
N VAL A 96 6.98 -5.37 -26.18
CA VAL A 96 8.11 -5.99 -25.51
C VAL A 96 9.32 -5.08 -25.72
N ALA A 97 9.84 -4.54 -24.63
CA ALA A 97 11.07 -3.75 -24.63
C ALA A 97 12.26 -4.70 -24.53
N LEU A 98 13.19 -4.60 -25.47
CA LEU A 98 14.47 -5.32 -25.47
C LEU A 98 15.58 -4.31 -25.27
N MET A 99 16.43 -4.51 -24.27
CA MET A 99 17.49 -3.61 -23.90
C MET A 99 18.80 -4.35 -23.62
N ARG A 100 19.91 -3.65 -23.79
CA ARG A 100 21.25 -4.14 -23.43
C ARG A 100 21.52 -3.75 -21.99
N ILE A 101 21.83 -4.72 -21.16
CA ILE A 101 22.15 -4.50 -19.75
C ILE A 101 23.60 -4.88 -19.52
N PRO A 102 24.41 -4.06 -18.80
CA PRO A 102 25.75 -4.43 -18.41
C PRO A 102 25.80 -5.79 -17.71
N SER A 103 26.70 -6.67 -18.12
CA SER A 103 26.84 -8.02 -17.57
C SER A 103 28.30 -8.41 -17.47
N LYS A 104 28.64 -9.23 -16.47
CA LYS A 104 29.99 -9.80 -16.29
C LYS A 104 30.34 -10.90 -17.32
N GLY A 105 29.42 -11.18 -18.26
CA GLY A 105 29.64 -12.18 -19.32
C GLY A 105 30.68 -11.75 -20.37
N PRO A 106 31.08 -12.66 -21.28
CA PRO A 106 32.14 -12.44 -22.26
C PRO A 106 31.83 -11.30 -23.26
N LEU A 107 30.61 -10.92 -23.44
CA LEU A 107 30.18 -9.81 -24.31
C LEU A 107 30.08 -8.45 -23.57
N GLY A 108 30.27 -8.41 -22.24
CA GLY A 108 30.13 -7.22 -21.44
C GLY A 108 28.66 -6.75 -21.24
N TYR A 109 27.72 -7.38 -21.92
CA TYR A 109 26.29 -7.09 -21.80
C TYR A 109 25.44 -8.35 -21.96
N SER A 110 24.20 -8.31 -21.47
CA SER A 110 23.15 -9.27 -21.73
C SER A 110 21.94 -8.58 -22.33
N MET A 111 21.16 -9.32 -23.15
CA MET A 111 19.89 -8.81 -23.65
C MET A 111 18.78 -9.17 -22.66
N ARG A 112 18.01 -8.18 -22.24
CA ARG A 112 16.85 -8.41 -21.39
C ARG A 112 15.58 -7.92 -22.07
N GLY A 113 14.53 -8.74 -22.00
CA GLY A 113 13.21 -8.42 -22.51
C GLY A 113 12.23 -8.23 -21.33
N SER A 114 11.40 -7.21 -21.43
CA SER A 114 10.32 -6.97 -20.48
C SER A 114 9.07 -6.56 -21.24
N GLU A 115 7.91 -7.09 -20.83
CA GLU A 115 6.64 -6.56 -21.30
C GLU A 115 6.43 -5.17 -20.70
N VAL A 116 6.10 -4.20 -21.56
CA VAL A 116 5.91 -2.80 -21.17
C VAL A 116 4.58 -2.26 -21.66
N PHE A 117 4.03 -1.36 -20.86
CA PHE A 117 2.93 -0.50 -21.21
C PHE A 117 3.49 0.79 -21.80
N LEU A 118 3.04 1.12 -23.01
CA LEU A 118 3.36 2.37 -23.64
C LEU A 118 2.31 3.40 -23.26
N LEU A 119 2.74 4.51 -22.66
CA LEU A 119 1.92 5.70 -22.47
C LEU A 119 2.36 6.75 -23.49
N GLY A 120 1.58 6.87 -24.53
CA GLY A 120 1.75 7.94 -25.52
C GLY A 120 1.24 9.25 -24.95
N CYS A 121 2.09 10.23 -24.87
CA CYS A 121 1.75 11.56 -24.38
C CYS A 121 2.39 12.64 -25.25
N ASP A 122 1.80 13.81 -25.22
CA ASP A 122 2.39 15.01 -25.80
C ASP A 122 3.45 15.53 -24.83
N PHE A 123 4.74 15.45 -25.19
CA PHE A 123 5.84 15.89 -24.34
C PHE A 123 5.85 17.39 -24.08
N SER A 124 5.18 18.18 -24.93
CA SER A 124 5.07 19.62 -24.74
C SER A 124 4.05 20.01 -23.66
N ARG A 125 2.96 19.24 -23.52
CA ARG A 125 1.84 19.49 -22.58
C ARG A 125 1.77 18.47 -21.43
N GLY A 126 2.20 17.25 -21.68
CA GLY A 126 1.99 16.11 -20.78
C GLY A 126 2.66 16.23 -19.42
N GLY A 127 3.75 16.99 -19.31
CA GLY A 127 4.47 17.16 -18.05
C GLY A 127 3.64 17.77 -16.93
N GLU A 128 2.77 18.72 -17.26
CA GLU A 128 1.87 19.34 -16.26
C GLU A 128 0.70 18.42 -15.89
N VAL A 129 0.21 17.66 -16.87
CA VAL A 129 -0.98 16.81 -16.69
C VAL A 129 -0.67 15.56 -15.90
N TYR A 130 0.43 14.86 -16.23
CA TYR A 130 0.78 13.58 -15.63
C TYR A 130 1.66 13.65 -14.39
N GLY A 131 2.19 14.84 -14.04
CA GLY A 131 3.03 15.00 -12.86
C GLY A 131 4.38 14.23 -12.88
N PHE A 132 4.68 13.47 -13.93
CA PHE A 132 5.94 12.72 -14.06
C PHE A 132 7.19 13.60 -13.99
N THR A 133 7.08 14.88 -14.31
CA THR A 133 8.19 15.86 -14.26
C THR A 133 8.88 15.90 -12.90
N ARG A 134 8.17 15.64 -11.81
CA ARG A 134 8.72 15.64 -10.46
C ARG A 134 9.60 14.43 -10.16
N PHE A 135 9.45 13.37 -10.94
CA PHE A 135 10.09 12.08 -10.72
C PHE A 135 11.20 11.79 -11.71
N LEU A 136 11.51 12.74 -12.60
CA LEU A 136 12.55 12.60 -13.62
C LEU A 136 13.96 12.75 -13.03
N LYS A 137 14.88 11.94 -13.52
CA LYS A 137 16.29 11.98 -13.14
C LYS A 137 16.99 13.26 -13.61
N TYR A 138 16.71 13.67 -14.85
CA TYR A 138 17.36 14.82 -15.50
C TYR A 138 16.42 16.03 -15.61
N GLY A 139 15.10 15.81 -15.66
CA GLY A 139 14.10 16.85 -15.54
C GLY A 139 13.90 17.73 -16.78
N ASP A 140 14.47 17.37 -17.92
CA ASP A 140 14.52 18.21 -19.12
C ASP A 140 13.77 17.66 -20.33
N CYS A 141 12.95 16.63 -20.16
CA CYS A 141 12.21 16.01 -21.27
C CYS A 141 10.81 16.58 -21.51
N PHE A 142 10.18 17.21 -20.51
CA PHE A 142 8.85 17.81 -20.65
C PHE A 142 8.90 19.34 -20.69
N GLY A 143 8.21 19.94 -21.65
CA GLY A 143 8.10 21.40 -21.73
C GLY A 143 9.38 22.14 -22.14
N THR A 144 10.47 21.43 -22.42
CA THR A 144 11.70 22.05 -22.88
C THR A 144 11.66 22.28 -24.39
N PRO A 145 11.73 23.52 -24.88
CA PRO A 145 11.79 23.77 -26.31
C PRO A 145 13.02 23.07 -26.89
N GLY A 146 12.81 22.05 -27.75
CA GLY A 146 13.88 21.34 -28.45
C GLY A 146 14.04 19.87 -28.07
N VAL A 147 13.28 19.32 -27.11
CA VAL A 147 13.15 17.87 -26.98
C VAL A 147 12.46 17.37 -28.24
N ARG A 148 13.23 16.69 -29.09
CA ARG A 148 12.70 16.12 -30.32
C ARG A 148 11.95 14.84 -29.96
N ASP A 149 10.71 14.73 -30.38
CA ASP A 149 9.91 13.50 -30.29
C ASP A 149 10.58 12.33 -31.01
N THR A 150 11.53 12.64 -31.87
CA THR A 150 12.28 11.67 -32.67
C THR A 150 13.77 11.94 -32.59
N ILE A 151 14.55 10.92 -32.19
CA ILE A 151 16.01 10.92 -32.13
C ILE A 151 16.52 9.76 -32.98
N ASP A 152 17.46 10.02 -33.89
CA ASP A 152 18.04 9.02 -34.80
C ASP A 152 16.98 8.20 -35.59
N GLY A 153 15.84 8.81 -35.92
CA GLY A 153 14.75 8.16 -36.64
C GLY A 153 13.86 7.23 -35.81
N GLY A 154 14.05 7.22 -34.48
CA GLY A 154 13.22 6.49 -33.51
C GLY A 154 12.59 7.41 -32.47
N PRO A 155 11.66 6.91 -31.63
CA PRO A 155 11.02 7.68 -30.58
C PRO A 155 12.02 8.11 -29.49
N ALA A 156 11.83 9.30 -28.95
CA ALA A 156 12.34 9.65 -27.64
C ALA A 156 11.58 8.88 -26.57
N LEU A 157 12.30 8.23 -25.66
CA LEU A 157 11.71 7.39 -24.61
C LEU A 157 12.00 7.96 -23.24
N VAL A 158 10.99 8.02 -22.39
CA VAL A 158 11.17 8.20 -20.95
C VAL A 158 10.78 6.89 -20.27
N VAL A 159 11.73 6.28 -19.56
CA VAL A 159 11.58 4.93 -19.06
C VAL A 159 11.51 4.91 -17.54
N GLY A 160 10.76 3.96 -16.98
CA GLY A 160 10.78 3.75 -15.54
C GLY A 160 12.14 3.25 -15.05
N ALA A 161 12.56 3.69 -13.89
CA ALA A 161 13.90 3.45 -13.33
C ALA A 161 14.23 1.96 -13.17
N LEU A 162 13.22 1.12 -12.92
CA LEU A 162 13.41 -0.32 -12.76
C LEU A 162 13.18 -1.12 -14.06
N LEU A 163 13.06 -0.45 -15.20
CA LEU A 163 12.95 -1.11 -16.49
C LEU A 163 14.19 -1.97 -16.75
N GLY A 164 13.99 -3.23 -17.07
CA GLY A 164 15.08 -4.18 -17.23
C GLY A 164 15.51 -4.89 -15.95
N GLY A 165 14.91 -4.57 -14.81
CA GLY A 165 15.11 -5.24 -13.50
C GLY A 165 16.18 -4.60 -12.65
N GLY A 166 16.05 -4.84 -11.37
CA GLY A 166 16.72 -4.22 -10.24
C GLY A 166 18.24 -4.03 -10.28
N LYS A 167 18.75 -3.66 -9.13
CA LYS A 167 20.13 -3.22 -8.84
C LYS A 167 21.23 -3.96 -9.59
N PRO A 168 22.21 -3.26 -10.14
CA PRO A 168 23.46 -3.89 -10.51
C PRO A 168 24.08 -4.54 -9.26
N ASP A 169 24.56 -5.78 -9.39
CA ASP A 169 25.35 -6.44 -8.33
C ASP A 169 26.47 -5.51 -7.84
N GLY A 170 26.36 -5.01 -6.60
CA GLY A 170 27.39 -4.19 -5.96
C GLY A 170 27.02 -2.74 -5.64
N THR A 171 25.80 -2.28 -5.88
CA THR A 171 25.31 -0.96 -5.43
C THR A 171 25.22 -0.93 -3.89
N ARG A 172 25.81 0.10 -3.29
CA ARG A 172 25.77 0.28 -1.84
C ARG A 172 24.35 0.68 -1.39
N PRO A 173 23.88 0.23 -0.20
CA PRO A 173 22.65 0.75 0.36
C PRO A 173 22.75 2.27 0.49
N GLY A 174 21.80 3.02 -0.10
CA GLY A 174 21.75 4.48 -0.02
C GLY A 174 22.21 5.24 -1.28
N GLU A 175 22.81 4.61 -2.29
CA GLU A 175 22.92 5.21 -3.60
C GLU A 175 21.55 5.16 -4.29
N ALA A 176 21.09 6.33 -4.77
CA ALA A 176 19.81 6.45 -5.46
C ALA A 176 19.81 5.48 -6.67
N ASP A 177 19.04 4.41 -6.57
CA ASP A 177 19.02 3.36 -7.56
C ASP A 177 18.12 3.77 -8.72
N TRP A 178 18.75 4.27 -9.77
CA TRP A 178 18.11 4.65 -11.02
C TRP A 178 18.11 3.51 -12.05
N GLY A 179 18.32 2.26 -11.60
CA GLY A 179 18.26 1.08 -12.43
C GLY A 179 19.44 0.91 -13.40
N LEU A 180 19.21 0.09 -14.43
CA LEU A 180 20.25 -0.34 -15.39
C LEU A 180 20.20 0.39 -16.72
N VAL A 181 19.13 1.13 -16.99
CA VAL A 181 18.89 1.88 -18.23
C VAL A 181 19.02 3.35 -17.94
N ASP A 182 19.78 4.07 -18.75
CA ASP A 182 20.03 5.49 -18.56
C ASP A 182 19.90 6.28 -19.88
N ARG A 183 20.03 7.59 -19.77
CA ARG A 183 19.97 8.51 -20.91
C ARG A 183 20.99 8.14 -21.99
N GLY A 184 20.55 8.09 -23.23
CA GLY A 184 21.34 7.70 -24.39
C GLY A 184 21.28 6.22 -24.72
N ASP A 185 20.75 5.37 -23.84
CA ASP A 185 20.57 3.95 -24.12
C ASP A 185 19.51 3.73 -25.20
N ARG A 186 19.69 2.65 -25.95
CA ARG A 186 18.78 2.25 -27.01
C ARG A 186 17.88 1.11 -26.54
N VAL A 187 16.58 1.31 -26.62
CA VAL A 187 15.56 0.32 -26.29
C VAL A 187 14.80 -0.07 -27.55
N GLN A 188 14.76 -1.34 -27.86
CA GLN A 188 13.98 -1.86 -28.97
C GLN A 188 12.59 -2.22 -28.47
N LEU A 189 11.57 -1.53 -28.99
CA LEU A 189 10.15 -1.84 -28.77
C LEU A 189 9.67 -2.79 -29.87
N THR A 190 9.11 -3.90 -29.46
CA THR A 190 8.66 -4.97 -30.37
C THR A 190 7.21 -5.31 -30.07
N ASN A 191 6.40 -5.38 -31.11
CA ASN A 191 5.00 -5.80 -31.02
C ASN A 191 4.61 -6.65 -32.23
N PHE A 192 3.52 -7.40 -32.11
CA PHE A 192 2.93 -8.18 -33.20
C PHE A 192 1.66 -7.52 -33.70
N LYS A 193 1.58 -7.29 -35.00
CA LYS A 193 0.32 -6.91 -35.64
C LYS A 193 -0.68 -8.06 -35.54
N ARG A 194 -1.96 -7.74 -35.77
CA ARG A 194 -3.02 -8.76 -35.83
C ARG A 194 -2.80 -9.82 -36.91
N ASP A 195 -2.05 -9.51 -37.95
CA ASP A 195 -1.66 -10.43 -39.03
C ASP A 195 -0.44 -11.30 -38.71
N GLY A 196 0.10 -11.19 -37.48
CA GLY A 196 1.30 -11.89 -37.05
C GLY A 196 2.61 -11.24 -37.46
N THR A 197 2.59 -10.13 -38.20
CA THR A 197 3.81 -9.43 -38.63
C THR A 197 4.48 -8.75 -37.42
N LEU A 198 5.78 -8.97 -37.27
CA LEU A 198 6.59 -8.37 -36.20
C LEU A 198 6.92 -6.90 -36.54
N VAL A 199 6.54 -6.00 -35.68
CA VAL A 199 6.92 -4.59 -35.72
C VAL A 199 8.08 -4.36 -34.75
N ARG A 200 9.15 -3.74 -35.23
CA ARG A 200 10.31 -3.36 -34.40
C ARG A 200 10.57 -1.88 -34.57
N ARG A 201 10.71 -1.17 -33.45
CA ARG A 201 11.12 0.22 -33.41
C ARG A 201 12.22 0.38 -32.35
N VAL A 202 13.26 1.12 -32.65
CA VAL A 202 14.34 1.41 -31.72
C VAL A 202 14.19 2.86 -31.30
N GLY A 203 14.02 3.08 -30.03
CA GLY A 203 13.99 4.42 -29.44
C GLY A 203 15.22 4.70 -28.59
N THR A 204 15.48 5.97 -28.35
CA THR A 204 16.58 6.45 -27.52
C THR A 204 16.02 6.99 -26.20
N VAL A 205 16.57 6.55 -25.09
CA VAL A 205 16.17 7.02 -23.75
C VAL A 205 16.63 8.47 -23.56
N VAL A 206 15.71 9.37 -23.29
CA VAL A 206 15.99 10.80 -23.05
C VAL A 206 15.96 11.13 -21.56
N ASP A 207 15.17 10.40 -20.79
CA ASP A 207 15.09 10.55 -19.34
C ASP A 207 14.63 9.25 -18.68
N VAL A 208 14.80 9.19 -17.36
CA VAL A 208 14.38 8.07 -16.52
C VAL A 208 13.52 8.63 -15.40
N PHE A 209 12.37 8.01 -15.11
CA PHE A 209 11.52 8.41 -14.00
C PHE A 209 11.47 7.34 -12.89
N LYS A 210 11.37 7.79 -11.64
CA LYS A 210 11.22 6.92 -10.46
C LYS A 210 9.99 7.38 -9.66
N SER A 211 8.84 6.81 -9.95
CA SER A 211 7.58 7.14 -9.26
C SER A 211 7.51 6.53 -7.85
N GLY A 212 8.32 5.53 -7.57
CA GLY A 212 8.26 4.72 -6.35
C GLY A 212 7.12 3.70 -6.37
N LEU A 213 6.46 3.53 -7.50
CA LEU A 213 5.49 2.47 -7.75
C LEU A 213 6.16 1.38 -8.59
N TYR A 214 6.51 0.26 -7.97
CA TYR A 214 7.28 -0.82 -8.60
C TYR A 214 6.76 -1.21 -9.98
N TYR A 215 5.44 -1.43 -10.14
CA TYR A 215 4.86 -1.81 -11.43
C TYR A 215 4.97 -0.73 -12.48
N THR A 216 4.82 0.54 -12.10
CA THR A 216 4.99 1.68 -13.00
C THR A 216 6.45 1.81 -13.41
N ASP A 217 7.37 1.74 -12.46
CA ASP A 217 8.79 1.92 -12.69
C ASP A 217 9.45 0.75 -13.44
N THR A 218 8.85 -0.46 -13.38
CA THR A 218 9.36 -1.65 -14.12
C THR A 218 8.75 -1.83 -15.50
N ARG A 219 7.55 -1.29 -15.76
CA ARG A 219 6.78 -1.65 -16.95
C ARG A 219 6.26 -0.48 -17.76
N THR A 220 6.41 0.76 -17.32
CA THR A 220 5.90 1.91 -18.07
C THR A 220 7.01 2.57 -18.88
N VAL A 221 6.70 2.85 -20.15
CA VAL A 221 7.54 3.61 -21.06
C VAL A 221 6.69 4.73 -21.65
N LEU A 222 7.09 5.99 -21.41
CA LEU A 222 6.47 7.15 -22.03
C LEU A 222 7.08 7.33 -23.42
N VAL A 223 6.23 7.52 -24.40
CA VAL A 223 6.59 7.73 -25.80
C VAL A 223 5.81 8.90 -26.37
N PRO A 224 6.30 9.59 -27.41
CA PRO A 224 5.49 10.57 -28.09
C PRO A 224 4.21 9.93 -28.64
N LEU A 225 3.11 10.66 -28.58
CA LEU A 225 1.76 10.16 -28.81
C LEU A 225 1.62 9.33 -30.11
N GLU A 226 2.20 9.81 -31.20
CA GLU A 226 2.13 9.16 -32.52
C GLU A 226 2.82 7.78 -32.55
N TRP A 227 3.87 7.60 -31.72
CA TRP A 227 4.67 6.38 -31.72
C TRP A 227 3.97 5.16 -31.15
N VAL A 228 2.94 5.34 -30.30
CA VAL A 228 2.12 4.21 -29.83
C VAL A 228 1.52 3.48 -31.02
N SER A 229 0.85 4.22 -31.90
CA SER A 229 0.24 3.67 -33.10
C SER A 229 1.25 3.00 -34.04
N LEU A 230 2.44 3.60 -34.19
CA LEU A 230 3.51 3.07 -35.03
C LEU A 230 4.12 1.79 -34.46
N VAL A 231 4.26 1.68 -33.13
CA VAL A 231 4.74 0.46 -32.45
C VAL A 231 3.71 -0.66 -32.51
N GLU A 232 2.43 -0.34 -32.38
CA GLU A 232 1.35 -1.33 -32.55
C GLU A 232 1.09 -1.68 -34.02
N GLY A 233 1.73 -0.98 -34.95
CA GLY A 233 1.59 -1.22 -36.38
C GLY A 233 0.23 -0.80 -36.93
N ALA A 234 -0.43 0.13 -36.26
CA ALA A 234 -1.65 0.75 -36.76
C ALA A 234 -1.36 1.61 -38.01
N LYS A 235 -2.34 1.73 -38.89
CA LYS A 235 -2.20 2.55 -40.11
C LYS A 235 -2.43 4.04 -39.85
N THR A 236 -3.14 4.36 -38.80
CA THR A 236 -3.52 5.72 -38.40
C THR A 236 -3.22 5.95 -36.94
N THR A 237 -2.81 7.15 -36.58
CA THR A 237 -2.67 7.57 -35.21
C THR A 237 -4.04 7.49 -34.51
N TYR A 238 -4.06 6.97 -33.31
CA TYR A 238 -5.25 6.94 -32.45
C TYR A 238 -4.91 7.50 -31.07
N ILE A 239 -5.93 7.99 -30.40
CA ILE A 239 -5.88 8.38 -28.99
C ILE A 239 -6.95 7.60 -28.23
N ASN A 240 -6.68 7.31 -26.96
CA ASN A 240 -7.63 6.66 -26.08
C ASN A 240 -8.51 7.66 -25.36
N GLY A 241 -8.00 8.87 -25.15
CA GLY A 241 -8.72 9.91 -24.45
C GLY A 241 -7.91 11.17 -24.18
N ILE A 242 -8.42 11.99 -23.28
CA ILE A 242 -7.76 13.21 -22.81
C ILE A 242 -7.61 13.10 -21.29
N ALA A 243 -6.41 13.35 -20.83
CA ALA A 243 -6.07 13.48 -19.41
C ALA A 243 -6.22 14.94 -19.01
N VAL A 244 -6.76 15.21 -17.84
CA VAL A 244 -7.04 16.56 -17.34
C VAL A 244 -6.47 16.71 -15.94
N ARG A 245 -5.78 17.82 -15.69
CA ARG A 245 -5.33 18.28 -14.37
C ARG A 245 -6.22 19.43 -13.93
N LEU A 246 -6.73 19.37 -12.71
CA LEU A 246 -7.55 20.43 -12.11
C LEU A 246 -6.67 21.43 -11.34
N GLU A 247 -7.17 22.64 -11.14
CA GLU A 247 -6.50 23.64 -10.29
C GLU A 247 -6.49 23.21 -8.83
N THR A 248 -7.60 22.69 -8.34
CA THR A 248 -7.75 22.13 -7.00
C THR A 248 -8.47 20.79 -7.10
N TYR A 249 -8.16 19.87 -6.20
CA TYR A 249 -8.78 18.54 -6.18
C TYR A 249 -9.53 18.34 -4.87
N ASP A 250 -10.83 18.54 -4.94
CA ASP A 250 -11.80 18.23 -3.88
C ASP A 250 -13.08 17.68 -4.52
N GLU A 251 -13.94 17.06 -3.74
CA GLU A 251 -15.12 16.34 -4.24
C GLU A 251 -16.09 17.28 -4.99
N GLU A 252 -16.25 18.52 -4.53
CA GLU A 252 -17.13 19.50 -5.15
C GLU A 252 -16.56 19.98 -6.50
N THR A 253 -15.28 20.32 -6.54
CA THR A 253 -14.57 20.71 -7.77
C THR A 253 -14.56 19.61 -8.80
N VAL A 254 -14.30 18.36 -8.40
CA VAL A 254 -14.35 17.18 -9.30
C VAL A 254 -15.74 17.00 -9.90
N ALA A 255 -16.80 17.08 -9.09
CA ALA A 255 -18.17 16.94 -9.57
C ALA A 255 -18.58 18.09 -10.51
N GLY A 256 -18.18 19.32 -10.16
CA GLY A 256 -18.37 20.53 -10.97
C GLY A 256 -17.65 20.42 -12.31
N ALA A 257 -16.36 20.13 -12.30
CA ALA A 257 -15.53 19.98 -13.49
C ALA A 257 -16.06 18.90 -14.45
N LYS A 258 -16.47 17.75 -13.95
CA LYS A 258 -17.08 16.70 -14.79
C LYS A 258 -18.31 17.21 -15.54
N LYS A 259 -19.17 17.95 -14.86
CA LYS A 259 -20.39 18.51 -15.47
C LYS A 259 -20.06 19.60 -16.48
N SER A 260 -19.16 20.52 -16.15
CA SER A 260 -18.73 21.62 -17.03
C SER A 260 -18.02 21.08 -18.28
N ILE A 261 -17.12 20.11 -18.12
CA ILE A 261 -16.45 19.44 -19.23
C ILE A 261 -17.45 18.69 -20.13
N ALA A 262 -18.40 17.95 -19.55
CA ALA A 262 -19.42 17.25 -20.34
C ALA A 262 -20.28 18.22 -21.17
N GLN A 263 -20.59 19.41 -20.64
CA GLN A 263 -21.30 20.46 -21.36
C GLN A 263 -20.44 21.07 -22.49
N ALA A 264 -19.16 21.35 -22.20
CA ALA A 264 -18.24 21.92 -23.19
C ALA A 264 -17.99 20.95 -24.36
N LEU A 265 -18.02 19.65 -24.11
CA LEU A 265 -17.82 18.61 -25.13
C LEU A 265 -19.08 18.23 -25.90
N GLY A 266 -20.25 18.65 -25.45
CA GLY A 266 -21.54 18.36 -26.10
C GLY A 266 -21.60 18.68 -27.60
N PRO A 267 -20.99 19.78 -28.12
CA PRO A 267 -20.93 20.09 -29.55
C PRO A 267 -20.06 19.11 -30.38
N PHE A 268 -19.08 18.46 -29.76
CA PHE A 268 -18.09 17.62 -30.43
C PHE A 268 -18.39 16.12 -30.31
N LEU A 269 -19.02 15.69 -29.22
CA LEU A 269 -19.20 14.29 -28.89
C LEU A 269 -20.56 14.00 -28.28
N ASP A 270 -21.17 12.89 -28.72
CA ASP A 270 -22.40 12.39 -28.13
C ASP A 270 -22.18 12.00 -26.66
N ALA A 271 -23.07 12.41 -25.78
CA ALA A 271 -22.97 12.12 -24.33
C ALA A 271 -22.84 10.62 -24.00
N ASP A 272 -23.43 9.74 -24.83
CA ASP A 272 -23.38 8.29 -24.66
C ASP A 272 -21.98 7.70 -24.95
N LYS A 273 -21.14 8.43 -25.68
CA LYS A 273 -19.78 8.02 -26.07
C LYS A 273 -18.71 8.57 -25.14
N LEU A 274 -19.10 9.48 -24.22
CA LEU A 274 -18.19 10.15 -23.31
C LEU A 274 -18.21 9.45 -21.94
N ARG A 275 -17.04 9.16 -21.42
CA ARG A 275 -16.87 8.68 -20.03
C ARG A 275 -15.78 9.51 -19.38
N ILE A 276 -16.14 10.16 -18.29
CA ILE A 276 -15.22 10.98 -17.49
C ILE A 276 -15.07 10.32 -16.13
N TYR A 277 -13.87 9.85 -15.84
CA TYR A 277 -13.54 9.21 -14.58
C TYR A 277 -12.57 10.08 -13.79
N SER A 278 -12.76 10.16 -12.48
CA SER A 278 -11.70 10.61 -11.58
C SER A 278 -10.68 9.47 -11.39
N TRP A 279 -9.48 9.80 -10.96
CA TRP A 279 -8.45 8.80 -10.69
C TRP A 279 -8.93 7.73 -9.68
N GLU A 280 -9.75 8.12 -8.70
CA GLU A 280 -10.35 7.21 -7.72
C GLU A 280 -11.35 6.24 -8.35
N GLU A 281 -12.22 6.75 -9.26
CA GLU A 281 -13.18 5.92 -9.98
C GLU A 281 -12.49 4.97 -10.97
N GLU A 282 -11.41 5.41 -11.59
CA GLU A 282 -10.61 4.58 -12.49
C GLU A 282 -9.94 3.43 -11.70
N LEU A 283 -9.37 3.72 -10.53
CA LEU A 283 -8.83 2.70 -9.63
C LEU A 283 -9.91 1.78 -9.06
N ALA A 284 -11.10 2.32 -8.77
CA ALA A 284 -12.22 1.50 -8.31
C ALA A 284 -12.67 0.50 -9.39
N GLN A 285 -12.66 0.89 -10.68
CA GLN A 285 -12.95 -0.04 -11.79
C GLN A 285 -11.89 -1.15 -11.91
N MET A 286 -10.66 -0.88 -11.59
CA MET A 286 -9.60 -1.89 -11.53
C MET A 286 -9.69 -2.79 -10.29
N HIS A 287 -10.71 -2.62 -9.44
CA HIS A 287 -10.89 -3.32 -8.15
C HIS A 287 -9.68 -3.18 -7.20
N PHE A 288 -8.83 -2.20 -7.45
CA PHE A 288 -7.59 -2.02 -6.70
C PHE A 288 -7.86 -1.59 -5.25
N LEU A 289 -8.74 -0.61 -5.05
CA LEU A 289 -9.14 -0.15 -3.72
C LEU A 289 -9.89 -1.25 -2.94
N ASP A 290 -10.72 -2.04 -3.64
CA ASP A 290 -11.40 -3.19 -3.07
C ASP A 290 -10.42 -4.28 -2.61
N TYR A 291 -9.34 -4.49 -3.37
CA TYR A 291 -8.27 -5.43 -2.99
C TYR A 291 -7.63 -5.03 -1.66
N TRP A 292 -7.28 -3.76 -1.47
CA TRP A 292 -6.69 -3.27 -0.22
C TRP A 292 -7.67 -3.32 0.95
N ALA A 293 -8.93 -2.97 0.71
CA ALA A 293 -9.99 -3.07 1.72
C ALA A 293 -10.20 -4.54 2.17
N ASN A 294 -10.23 -5.47 1.22
CA ASN A 294 -10.33 -6.90 1.51
C ASN A 294 -9.09 -7.44 2.23
N TYR A 295 -7.89 -7.04 1.80
CA TYR A 295 -6.64 -7.39 2.47
C TYR A 295 -6.65 -6.96 3.94
N ARG A 296 -7.05 -5.72 4.25
CA ARG A 296 -7.20 -5.24 5.65
C ARG A 296 -8.20 -6.07 6.45
N ARG A 297 -9.34 -6.43 5.86
CA ARG A 297 -10.35 -7.28 6.52
C ARG A 297 -9.78 -8.67 6.83
N ILE A 298 -9.09 -9.30 5.89
CA ILE A 298 -8.48 -10.61 6.07
C ILE A 298 -7.40 -10.52 7.16
N MET A 299 -6.54 -9.50 7.13
CA MET A 299 -5.52 -9.29 8.15
C MET A 299 -6.14 -9.06 9.52
N ALA A 300 -7.21 -8.26 9.64
CA ALA A 300 -7.92 -8.05 10.89
C ALA A 300 -8.49 -9.38 11.47
N VAL A 301 -9.01 -10.25 10.62
CA VAL A 301 -9.49 -11.59 11.05
C VAL A 301 -8.32 -12.46 11.54
N ILE A 302 -7.22 -12.53 10.80
CA ILE A 302 -6.03 -13.31 11.19
C ILE A 302 -5.47 -12.79 12.53
N LEU A 303 -5.34 -11.48 12.67
CA LEU A 303 -4.84 -10.86 13.90
C LEU A 303 -5.81 -11.06 15.07
N SER A 304 -7.11 -11.06 14.82
CA SER A 304 -8.10 -11.39 15.85
C SER A 304 -7.94 -12.83 16.37
N CYS A 305 -7.58 -13.77 15.50
CA CYS A 305 -7.23 -15.14 15.92
C CYS A 305 -5.98 -15.14 16.82
N LEU A 306 -4.97 -14.33 16.53
CA LEU A 306 -3.78 -14.20 17.38
C LEU A 306 -4.15 -13.68 18.78
N VAL A 307 -4.98 -12.65 18.84
CA VAL A 307 -5.49 -12.10 20.13
C VAL A 307 -6.31 -13.14 20.87
N MET A 308 -7.09 -13.96 20.16
CA MET A 308 -7.84 -15.07 20.77
C MET A 308 -6.91 -16.12 21.41
N VAL A 309 -5.81 -16.49 20.74
CA VAL A 309 -4.79 -17.38 21.30
C VAL A 309 -4.16 -16.79 22.57
N ALA A 310 -3.89 -15.48 22.59
CA ALA A 310 -3.41 -14.79 23.80
C ALA A 310 -4.45 -14.84 24.93
N GLY A 311 -5.74 -14.71 24.61
CA GLY A 311 -6.84 -14.90 25.56
C GLY A 311 -6.89 -16.31 26.15
N PHE A 312 -6.77 -17.35 25.31
CA PHE A 312 -6.70 -18.74 25.79
C PHE A 312 -5.50 -18.99 26.69
N THR A 313 -4.34 -18.44 26.35
CA THR A 313 -3.13 -18.52 27.18
C THR A 313 -3.37 -17.87 28.55
N THR A 314 -4.01 -16.70 28.56
CA THR A 314 -4.43 -16.02 29.80
C THR A 314 -5.38 -16.90 30.63
N ALA A 315 -6.38 -17.50 30.01
CA ALA A 315 -7.31 -18.42 30.68
C ALA A 315 -6.60 -19.63 31.31
N ALA A 316 -5.68 -20.24 30.56
CA ALA A 316 -4.92 -21.41 31.02
C ALA A 316 -4.06 -21.07 32.24
N VAL A 317 -3.36 -19.93 32.22
CA VAL A 317 -2.53 -19.49 33.36
C VAL A 317 -3.38 -19.10 34.57
N LEU A 318 -4.53 -18.42 34.36
CA LEU A 318 -5.46 -18.12 35.45
C LEU A 318 -6.02 -19.41 36.06
N PHE A 319 -6.40 -20.37 35.21
CA PHE A 319 -6.90 -21.66 35.66
C PHE A 319 -5.87 -22.41 36.50
N MET A 320 -4.63 -22.46 36.03
CA MET A 320 -3.51 -23.07 36.79
C MET A 320 -3.25 -22.35 38.11
N THR A 321 -3.36 -21.01 38.11
CA THR A 321 -3.23 -20.20 39.34
C THR A 321 -4.32 -20.52 40.35
N VAL A 322 -5.57 -20.72 39.91
CA VAL A 322 -6.68 -21.15 40.79
C VAL A 322 -6.40 -22.52 41.37
N LEU A 323 -5.95 -23.49 40.56
CA LEU A 323 -5.60 -24.83 41.04
C LEU A 323 -4.50 -24.81 42.08
N GLN A 324 -3.43 -24.06 41.84
CA GLN A 324 -2.32 -23.90 42.79
C GLN A 324 -2.73 -23.22 44.11
N LYS A 325 -3.78 -22.44 44.10
CA LYS A 325 -4.30 -21.68 45.24
C LYS A 325 -5.57 -22.29 45.85
N THR A 326 -5.91 -23.50 45.50
CA THR A 326 -7.12 -24.18 45.96
C THR A 326 -7.17 -24.24 47.51
N ARG A 327 -6.04 -24.52 48.17
CA ARG A 327 -5.94 -24.55 49.62
C ARG A 327 -6.16 -23.18 50.27
N ASP A 328 -5.51 -22.15 49.75
CA ASP A 328 -5.67 -20.77 50.25
C ASP A 328 -7.10 -20.30 50.10
N ILE A 329 -7.74 -20.63 48.96
CA ILE A 329 -9.15 -20.34 48.67
C ILE A 329 -10.09 -21.08 49.67
N ALA A 330 -9.82 -22.35 49.95
CA ALA A 330 -10.60 -23.14 50.89
C ALA A 330 -10.51 -22.58 52.33
N ILE A 331 -9.34 -22.17 52.78
CA ILE A 331 -9.15 -21.51 54.07
C ILE A 331 -9.93 -20.19 54.13
N LEU A 332 -9.84 -19.35 53.13
CA LEU A 332 -10.62 -18.10 53.05
C LEU A 332 -12.11 -18.33 53.10
N ARG A 333 -12.61 -19.40 52.45
CA ARG A 333 -14.04 -19.77 52.49
C ARG A 333 -14.45 -20.31 53.89
N ALA A 334 -13.60 -21.08 54.48
CA ALA A 334 -13.83 -21.56 55.87
C ALA A 334 -13.88 -20.41 56.89
N MET A 335 -13.14 -19.33 56.65
CA MET A 335 -13.17 -18.08 57.43
C MET A 335 -14.35 -17.15 57.04
N GLY A 336 -15.31 -17.59 56.19
CA GLY A 336 -16.48 -16.84 55.86
C GLY A 336 -16.42 -15.98 54.58
N ALA A 337 -15.41 -16.11 53.75
CA ALA A 337 -15.35 -15.39 52.47
C ALA A 337 -16.44 -15.91 51.51
N SER A 338 -17.21 -14.99 50.93
CA SER A 338 -18.29 -15.36 50.00
C SER A 338 -17.73 -15.85 48.66
N ALA A 339 -18.39 -16.82 48.02
CA ALA A 339 -18.05 -17.35 46.71
C ALA A 339 -17.95 -16.24 45.66
N ARG A 340 -18.91 -15.29 45.70
CA ARG A 340 -18.91 -14.10 44.80
C ARG A 340 -17.68 -13.20 45.02
N GLY A 341 -17.23 -13.07 46.30
CA GLY A 341 -16.06 -12.27 46.65
C GLY A 341 -14.75 -12.85 46.09
N ILE A 342 -14.61 -14.17 46.13
CA ILE A 342 -13.46 -14.90 45.58
C ILE A 342 -13.47 -14.85 44.06
N GLY A 343 -14.65 -15.14 43.43
CA GLY A 343 -14.82 -15.03 41.99
C GLY A 343 -14.47 -13.63 41.47
N ALA A 344 -14.96 -12.57 42.14
CA ALA A 344 -14.66 -11.19 41.81
C ALA A 344 -13.17 -10.84 41.94
N ALA A 345 -12.44 -11.41 42.90
CA ALA A 345 -11.00 -11.20 43.06
C ALA A 345 -10.21 -11.79 41.86
N PHE A 346 -10.50 -13.02 41.46
CA PHE A 346 -9.87 -13.65 40.30
C PHE A 346 -10.25 -12.98 38.98
N PHE A 347 -11.51 -12.54 38.87
CA PHE A 347 -11.97 -11.77 37.74
C PHE A 347 -11.23 -10.41 37.62
N SER A 348 -11.12 -9.67 38.74
CA SER A 348 -10.36 -8.42 38.77
C SER A 348 -8.90 -8.62 38.44
N TYR A 349 -8.31 -9.75 38.83
CA TYR A 349 -6.94 -10.12 38.50
C TYR A 349 -6.78 -10.33 36.96
N GLY A 350 -7.69 -11.06 36.32
CA GLY A 350 -7.71 -11.22 34.86
C GLY A 350 -7.87 -9.90 34.10
N LEU A 351 -8.74 -9.02 34.60
CA LEU A 351 -8.94 -7.69 34.03
C LEU A 351 -7.70 -6.81 34.13
N VAL A 352 -6.99 -6.85 35.28
CA VAL A 352 -5.72 -6.10 35.45
C VAL A 352 -4.66 -6.60 34.48
N ILE A 353 -4.54 -7.92 34.28
CA ILE A 353 -3.63 -8.52 33.29
C ILE A 353 -3.97 -8.03 31.89
N ALA A 354 -5.25 -8.05 31.51
CA ALA A 354 -5.72 -7.64 30.20
C ALA A 354 -5.40 -6.16 29.92
N ILE A 355 -5.73 -5.28 30.87
CA ILE A 355 -5.48 -3.84 30.73
C ILE A 355 -3.97 -3.55 30.69
N ALA A 356 -3.20 -4.15 31.61
CA ALA A 356 -1.74 -3.98 31.63
C ALA A 356 -1.09 -4.48 30.33
N GLY A 357 -1.53 -5.66 29.85
CA GLY A 357 -1.07 -6.21 28.58
C GLY A 357 -1.44 -5.31 27.38
N ALA A 358 -2.68 -4.80 27.33
CA ALA A 358 -3.12 -3.92 26.26
C ALA A 358 -2.34 -2.59 26.25
N VAL A 359 -2.13 -1.97 27.40
CA VAL A 359 -1.35 -0.73 27.52
C VAL A 359 0.12 -0.96 27.11
N LEU A 360 0.75 -2.03 27.62
CA LEU A 360 2.11 -2.37 27.23
C LEU A 360 2.23 -2.71 25.74
N GLY A 361 1.25 -3.45 25.19
CA GLY A 361 1.20 -3.78 23.78
C GLY A 361 1.08 -2.55 22.89
N LEU A 362 0.24 -1.59 23.28
CA LEU A 362 0.11 -0.31 22.58
C LEU A 362 1.43 0.49 22.64
N VAL A 363 2.04 0.64 23.80
CA VAL A 363 3.31 1.37 23.97
C VAL A 363 4.42 0.70 23.16
N PHE A 364 4.59 -0.61 23.27
CA PHE A 364 5.59 -1.35 22.49
C PHE A 364 5.30 -1.30 20.99
N GLY A 365 4.03 -1.33 20.58
CA GLY A 365 3.61 -1.16 19.17
C GLY A 365 4.06 0.17 18.60
N ILE A 366 3.84 1.26 19.34
CA ILE A 366 4.28 2.62 18.94
C ILE A 366 5.82 2.70 18.89
N VAL A 367 6.50 2.12 19.86
CA VAL A 367 7.99 2.08 19.89
C VAL A 367 8.53 1.32 18.67
N VAL A 368 7.95 0.17 18.34
CA VAL A 368 8.32 -0.62 17.16
C VAL A 368 8.07 0.18 15.87
N LEU A 369 6.92 0.81 15.73
CA LEU A 369 6.60 1.64 14.55
C LEU A 369 7.57 2.80 14.39
N HIS A 370 7.91 3.48 15.48
CA HIS A 370 8.87 4.59 15.43
C HIS A 370 10.30 4.15 15.04
N ASN A 371 10.65 2.90 15.32
CA ASN A 371 11.94 2.32 15.01
C ASN A 371 11.85 1.21 13.96
N ILE A 372 10.86 1.28 13.06
CA ILE A 372 10.55 0.18 12.11
C ILE A 372 11.72 -0.13 11.18
N GLU A 373 12.47 0.88 10.75
CA GLU A 373 13.65 0.71 9.88
C GLU A 373 14.78 -0.05 10.60
N LEU A 374 14.97 0.20 11.91
CA LEU A 374 15.93 -0.56 12.73
C LEU A 374 15.49 -2.01 12.89
N VAL A 375 14.20 -2.25 13.08
CA VAL A 375 13.64 -3.61 13.17
C VAL A 375 13.80 -4.34 11.84
N GLU A 376 13.51 -3.68 10.73
CA GLU A 376 13.68 -4.22 9.39
C GLU A 376 15.14 -4.57 9.08
N SER A 377 16.06 -3.63 9.32
CA SER A 377 17.49 -3.86 9.07
C SER A 377 18.04 -4.99 9.94
N GLY A 378 17.61 -5.08 11.20
CA GLY A 378 17.93 -6.18 12.09
C GLY A 378 17.40 -7.53 11.59
N PHE A 379 16.19 -7.55 11.04
CA PHE A 379 15.59 -8.76 10.45
C PHE A 379 16.41 -9.25 9.25
N TYR A 380 16.77 -8.36 8.31
CA TYR A 380 17.58 -8.74 7.16
C TYR A 380 18.99 -9.17 7.55
N ALA A 381 19.60 -8.53 8.56
CA ALA A 381 20.89 -8.93 9.09
C ALA A 381 20.87 -10.34 9.72
N LEU A 382 19.78 -10.70 10.39
CA LEU A 382 19.62 -12.01 11.03
C LEU A 382 19.26 -13.13 10.05
N THR A 383 18.42 -12.83 9.05
CA THR A 383 17.90 -13.84 8.13
C THR A 383 18.72 -14.01 6.87
N GLY A 384 19.58 -13.03 6.53
CA GLY A 384 20.33 -13.01 5.29
C GLY A 384 19.45 -12.75 4.03
N PHE A 385 18.16 -12.45 4.21
CA PHE A 385 17.31 -12.05 3.09
C PHE A 385 17.68 -10.63 2.63
N SER A 386 17.51 -10.35 1.35
CA SER A 386 17.55 -8.99 0.80
C SER A 386 16.14 -8.39 0.78
N ARG A 387 16.06 -7.08 0.89
CA ARG A 387 14.79 -6.35 0.74
C ARG A 387 14.20 -6.64 -0.64
N PRO A 388 12.92 -7.05 -0.75
CA PRO A 388 12.27 -7.21 -2.05
C PRO A 388 12.22 -5.88 -2.80
N ALA A 389 12.51 -5.90 -4.10
CA ALA A 389 12.49 -4.68 -4.93
C ALA A 389 11.10 -4.02 -4.99
N GLU A 390 10.03 -4.82 -4.81
CA GLU A 390 8.65 -4.36 -4.75
C GLU A 390 8.36 -3.47 -3.53
N LEU A 391 9.18 -3.55 -2.49
CA LEU A 391 9.06 -2.79 -1.24
C LEU A 391 10.11 -1.65 -1.16
N GLU A 392 10.72 -1.26 -2.28
CA GLU A 392 11.71 -0.19 -2.34
C GLU A 392 11.08 1.21 -2.23
N LEU A 393 10.39 1.44 -1.13
CA LEU A 393 10.06 2.80 -0.68
C LEU A 393 11.25 3.37 0.08
N ASP A 394 11.50 4.67 -0.05
CA ASP A 394 12.59 5.34 0.66
C ASP A 394 12.50 5.19 2.19
N HIS A 395 11.29 5.02 2.69
CA HIS A 395 10.97 4.73 4.10
C HIS A 395 9.76 3.79 4.17
N ILE A 396 9.63 3.07 5.28
CA ILE A 396 8.44 2.24 5.52
C ILE A 396 7.32 3.15 6.03
N PRO A 397 6.26 3.39 5.24
CA PRO A 397 5.18 4.26 5.67
C PRO A 397 4.33 3.59 6.75
N TRP A 398 4.02 4.32 7.81
CA TRP A 398 3.07 3.89 8.82
C TRP A 398 2.21 5.06 9.29
N ILE A 399 0.95 4.77 9.55
CA ILE A 399 -0.01 5.75 10.09
C ILE A 399 -0.70 5.11 11.29
N LEU A 400 -0.49 5.69 12.47
CA LEU A 400 -1.17 5.23 13.66
C LEU A 400 -2.64 5.67 13.61
N ASP A 401 -3.53 4.69 13.46
CA ASP A 401 -4.96 4.89 13.59
C ASP A 401 -5.37 4.63 15.03
N LEU A 402 -5.68 5.70 15.77
CA LEU A 402 -6.09 5.60 17.17
C LEU A 402 -7.36 4.80 17.34
N ASP A 403 -8.31 4.91 16.41
CA ASP A 403 -9.57 4.16 16.48
C ASP A 403 -9.28 2.66 16.34
N MET A 404 -8.47 2.25 15.38
CA MET A 404 -8.07 0.85 15.22
C MET A 404 -7.24 0.34 16.40
N ALA A 405 -6.35 1.17 16.95
CA ALA A 405 -5.56 0.80 18.11
C ALA A 405 -6.44 0.60 19.36
N LEU A 406 -7.42 1.46 19.58
CA LEU A 406 -8.41 1.32 20.66
C LEU A 406 -9.32 0.11 20.45
N TRP A 407 -9.74 -0.17 19.22
CA TRP A 407 -10.48 -1.40 18.89
C TRP A 407 -9.63 -2.65 19.18
N ALA A 408 -8.36 -2.67 18.80
CA ALA A 408 -7.45 -3.78 19.11
C ALA A 408 -7.32 -4.01 20.62
N ALA A 409 -7.10 -2.94 21.37
CA ALA A 409 -7.03 -2.99 22.84
C ALA A 409 -8.37 -3.46 23.44
N GLY A 410 -9.50 -2.97 22.94
CA GLY A 410 -10.83 -3.37 23.35
C GLY A 410 -11.11 -4.85 23.11
N ILE A 411 -10.77 -5.38 21.93
CA ILE A 411 -10.89 -6.81 21.61
C ILE A 411 -10.02 -7.63 22.56
N ALA A 412 -8.75 -7.23 22.77
CA ALA A 412 -7.84 -7.96 23.64
C ALA A 412 -8.33 -8.01 25.09
N VAL A 413 -8.82 -6.88 25.61
CA VAL A 413 -9.41 -6.80 26.95
C VAL A 413 -10.69 -7.64 27.01
N GLY A 414 -11.57 -7.56 26.00
CA GLY A 414 -12.81 -8.33 25.94
C GLY A 414 -12.57 -9.85 25.90
N VAL A 415 -11.65 -10.32 25.07
CA VAL A 415 -11.29 -11.74 24.98
C VAL A 415 -10.65 -12.21 26.27
N SER A 416 -9.74 -11.44 26.87
CA SER A 416 -9.11 -11.77 28.15
C SER A 416 -10.10 -11.75 29.30
N PHE A 417 -11.07 -10.85 29.26
CA PHE A 417 -12.20 -10.78 30.20
C PHE A 417 -13.05 -12.05 30.14
N LEU A 418 -13.47 -12.46 28.95
CA LEU A 418 -14.25 -13.70 28.77
C LEU A 418 -13.44 -14.94 29.16
N ALA A 419 -12.16 -14.98 28.82
CA ALA A 419 -11.26 -16.05 29.18
C ALA A 419 -11.06 -16.18 30.70
N GLY A 420 -11.09 -15.06 31.42
CA GLY A 420 -11.01 -15.02 32.90
C GLY A 420 -12.29 -15.49 33.63
N LEU A 421 -13.45 -15.50 32.97
CA LEU A 421 -14.72 -15.91 33.59
C LEU A 421 -14.71 -17.39 34.03
N LEU A 422 -14.24 -18.30 33.20
CA LEU A 422 -14.22 -19.74 33.47
C LEU A 422 -13.42 -20.08 34.75
N PRO A 423 -12.16 -19.61 34.92
CA PRO A 423 -11.39 -19.83 36.14
C PRO A 423 -12.04 -19.17 37.36
N ALA A 424 -12.60 -17.97 37.20
CA ALA A 424 -13.25 -17.24 38.29
C ALA A 424 -14.51 -17.97 38.80
N VAL A 425 -15.33 -18.50 37.91
CA VAL A 425 -16.51 -19.31 38.27
C VAL A 425 -16.09 -20.60 38.98
N LYS A 426 -15.05 -21.28 38.45
CA LYS A 426 -14.51 -22.50 39.13
C LYS A 426 -13.96 -22.21 40.50
N ALA A 427 -13.25 -21.10 40.69
CA ALA A 427 -12.76 -20.67 41.99
C ALA A 427 -13.92 -20.37 42.98
N ALA A 428 -15.02 -19.79 42.49
CA ALA A 428 -16.18 -19.49 43.30
C ALA A 428 -16.93 -20.74 43.78
N HIS A 429 -16.93 -21.83 42.99
CA HIS A 429 -17.65 -23.08 43.31
C HIS A 429 -16.81 -24.18 43.96
N LEU A 430 -15.54 -23.89 44.30
CA LEU A 430 -14.70 -24.85 45.03
C LEU A 430 -15.34 -25.25 46.39
N ASN A 431 -15.46 -26.58 46.61
CA ASN A 431 -15.92 -27.11 47.89
C ASN A 431 -14.79 -27.11 48.90
N PRO A 432 -14.90 -26.39 50.04
CA PRO A 432 -13.81 -26.26 51.00
C PRO A 432 -13.37 -27.60 51.62
N VAL A 433 -14.31 -28.54 51.81
CA VAL A 433 -14.03 -29.85 52.39
C VAL A 433 -13.17 -30.73 51.44
N GLU A 434 -13.53 -30.78 50.17
CA GLU A 434 -12.79 -31.54 49.17
C GLU A 434 -11.42 -30.93 48.90
N ALA A 435 -11.29 -29.61 48.93
CA ALA A 435 -10.06 -28.89 48.64
C ALA A 435 -9.01 -29.08 49.75
N ILE A 436 -9.44 -29.24 51.00
CA ILE A 436 -8.51 -29.52 52.15
C ILE A 436 -8.09 -31.00 52.16
N ASN A 437 -8.98 -31.93 51.75
CA ASN A 437 -8.67 -33.36 51.76
C ASN A 437 -7.84 -33.85 50.57
N ARG A 438 -7.73 -33.08 49.49
CA ARG A 438 -6.87 -33.39 48.30
C ARG A 438 -5.50 -32.72 48.33
N ALA A 439 -5.19 -31.93 49.31
CA ALA A 439 -3.92 -31.25 49.49
C ALA A 439 -3.01 -31.98 50.54
#